data_4192c904168b546f79117d3b770c280b
#
_entry.id   4192c904168b546f79117d3b770c280b
#
_cell.length_a   1.000
_cell.length_b   1.000
_cell.length_c   1.000
_cell.angle_alpha   90.00
_cell.angle_beta   90.00
_cell.angle_gamma   90.00
#
_symmetry.space_group_name_H-M   'P 1'
#
loop_
_entity.id
_entity.type
_entity.pdbx_description
1 polymer ?
#
loop_
_entity_poly.entity_id
_entity_poly.type
_entity_poly.pdbx_seq_one_letter_code
_entity_poly.pdbx_strand_id
1 'polypeptide(L)'
;AETQPVIYSAAERLFGNITGLIRNRVGRRLSHASLGFVEPGVQQALTTLLDDPRLAATGGPKLRTLWRMTRFLAPVLGGALRTLPRPETSRARFEQELEARLAQVEAQMAEETTLQGRVTLMEELSAGAFPWLLPRFVSRFAVAMGTLNLLLHTGRGLPGGEGQALTLTRGLPHNVTTEMDLALWKTAQVIRADPAALEHVRQGEPGTLAAEALAGRLPGAAQEALDAFLARYGMRGVGEIDLGRPRWRENPEPVVQALQSYLQIEDPEQAPDAVFARGVTAAQEALEEMVEAARATRGGRFKARRVRWAARRMRALAGLRESPKFWVIRTMGLVRAALLESGGDLVEASVLDRADDLFFLTLQ
;
A
#
# COMPACT_ATOMS: atom_id res chain seq x y z
N ALA A 1 4.13 31.33 -16.21
CA ALA A 1 4.28 30.79 -14.86
C ALA A 1 4.68 29.32 -14.99
N GLU A 2 5.91 29.01 -14.70
CA GLU A 2 6.44 27.65 -14.67
C GLU A 2 5.55 26.79 -13.76
N THR A 3 5.10 25.68 -14.29
CA THR A 3 4.39 24.67 -13.52
C THR A 3 5.40 24.00 -12.61
N GLN A 4 5.44 24.37 -11.34
CA GLN A 4 6.28 23.68 -10.37
C GLN A 4 5.85 22.21 -10.28
N PRO A 5 6.78 21.26 -10.30
CA PRO A 5 6.47 19.84 -10.19
C PRO A 5 5.77 19.54 -8.86
N VAL A 6 4.85 18.59 -8.89
CA VAL A 6 4.12 18.13 -7.69
C VAL A 6 5.04 17.33 -6.77
N ILE A 7 6.00 16.62 -7.36
CA ILE A 7 7.04 15.87 -6.65
C ILE A 7 8.38 16.36 -7.16
N TYR A 8 9.31 16.63 -6.27
CA TYR A 8 10.69 16.98 -6.61
C TYR A 8 11.67 16.32 -5.64
N SER A 9 12.88 16.12 -6.11
CA SER A 9 13.98 15.58 -5.32
C SER A 9 14.88 16.72 -4.84
N ALA A 10 15.25 16.71 -3.57
CA ALA A 10 16.24 17.60 -2.99
C ALA A 10 16.96 16.87 -1.85
N ALA A 11 18.29 17.01 -1.76
CA ALA A 11 19.11 16.37 -0.73
C ALA A 11 18.80 14.85 -0.60
N GLU A 12 18.72 14.15 -1.74
CA GLU A 12 18.45 12.71 -1.84
C GLU A 12 17.10 12.27 -1.24
N ARG A 13 16.16 13.23 -1.09
CA ARG A 13 14.82 12.97 -0.57
C ARG A 13 13.76 13.43 -1.56
N LEU A 14 12.65 12.71 -1.58
CA LEU A 14 11.47 13.08 -2.36
C LEU A 14 10.57 14.01 -1.54
N PHE A 15 10.21 15.14 -2.13
CA PHE A 15 9.32 16.12 -1.53
C PHE A 15 8.05 16.28 -2.35
N GLY A 16 6.89 16.30 -1.67
CA GLY A 16 5.63 16.68 -2.27
C GLY A 16 5.39 18.19 -2.15
N ASN A 17 5.17 18.86 -3.28
CA ASN A 17 4.86 20.29 -3.30
C ASN A 17 3.38 20.53 -3.05
N ILE A 18 3.02 20.80 -1.81
CA ILE A 18 1.64 21.13 -1.39
C ILE A 18 1.38 22.62 -1.29
N THR A 19 2.36 23.47 -1.61
CA THR A 19 2.27 24.95 -1.45
C THR A 19 1.08 25.55 -2.18
N GLY A 20 0.82 25.11 -3.42
CA GLY A 20 -0.33 25.57 -4.21
C GLY A 20 -1.68 25.19 -3.59
N LEU A 21 -1.74 24.03 -2.92
CA LEU A 21 -2.91 23.55 -2.21
C LEU A 21 -3.15 24.37 -0.92
N ILE A 22 -2.11 24.61 -0.14
CA ILE A 22 -2.17 25.33 1.15
C ILE A 22 -2.48 26.83 0.95
N ARG A 23 -1.93 27.46 -0.09
CA ARG A 23 -2.19 28.88 -0.40
C ARG A 23 -3.59 29.16 -0.98
N ASN A 24 -4.38 28.14 -1.28
CA ASN A 24 -5.76 28.27 -1.72
C ASN A 24 -6.72 28.02 -0.53
N ARG A 25 -7.71 28.90 -0.29
CA ARG A 25 -8.67 28.76 0.82
C ARG A 25 -9.44 27.44 0.79
N VAL A 26 -9.84 26.98 -0.39
CA VAL A 26 -10.55 25.68 -0.55
C VAL A 26 -9.60 24.52 -0.36
N GLY A 27 -8.41 24.60 -0.95
CA GLY A 27 -7.37 23.59 -0.80
C GLY A 27 -6.92 23.44 0.67
N ARG A 28 -6.79 24.55 1.40
CA ARG A 28 -6.47 24.59 2.84
C ARG A 28 -7.51 23.84 3.69
N ARG A 29 -8.81 24.06 3.43
CA ARG A 29 -9.90 23.33 4.10
C ARG A 29 -9.91 21.84 3.75
N LEU A 30 -9.70 21.50 2.49
CA LEU A 30 -9.62 20.12 2.03
C LEU A 30 -8.40 19.40 2.60
N SER A 31 -7.23 20.05 2.65
CA SER A 31 -6.01 19.45 3.24
C SER A 31 -6.20 19.15 4.72
N HIS A 32 -6.79 20.08 5.47
CA HIS A 32 -7.08 19.88 6.89
C HIS A 32 -8.07 18.72 7.12
N ALA A 33 -9.06 18.57 6.26
CA ALA A 33 -10.07 17.52 6.36
C ALA A 33 -9.55 16.15 5.89
N SER A 34 -8.66 16.09 4.89
CA SER A 34 -8.25 14.83 4.25
C SER A 34 -6.94 14.26 4.81
N LEU A 35 -5.96 15.08 5.16
CA LEU A 35 -4.65 14.61 5.63
C LEU A 35 -4.67 14.15 7.08
N GLY A 36 -5.59 14.66 7.90
CA GLY A 36 -5.81 14.16 9.26
C GLY A 36 -6.28 12.69 9.33
N PHE A 37 -6.81 12.15 8.21
CA PHE A 37 -7.19 10.75 8.10
C PHE A 37 -6.03 9.81 7.71
N VAL A 38 -4.95 10.37 7.14
CA VAL A 38 -3.83 9.55 6.65
C VAL A 38 -2.87 9.25 7.79
N GLU A 39 -2.53 10.25 8.59
CA GLU A 39 -1.63 10.08 9.73
C GLU A 39 -1.79 11.25 10.73
N PRO A 40 -1.98 10.98 12.04
CA PRO A 40 -2.13 12.03 13.07
C PRO A 40 -0.93 12.99 13.16
N GLY A 41 0.30 12.49 12.94
CA GLY A 41 1.52 13.30 12.94
C GLY A 41 1.55 14.31 11.78
N VAL A 42 1.04 13.94 10.62
CA VAL A 42 0.90 14.83 9.45
C VAL A 42 -0.12 15.92 9.74
N GLN A 43 -1.20 15.62 10.43
CA GLN A 43 -2.21 16.61 10.82
C GLN A 43 -1.62 17.70 11.73
N GLN A 44 -0.82 17.30 12.72
CA GLN A 44 -0.20 18.25 13.64
C GLN A 44 0.83 19.14 12.92
N ALA A 45 1.70 18.54 12.09
CA ALA A 45 2.64 19.27 11.27
C ALA A 45 1.94 20.25 10.30
N LEU A 46 0.82 19.80 9.69
CA LEU A 46 0.03 20.65 8.79
C LEU A 46 -0.61 21.82 9.52
N THR A 47 -1.13 21.62 10.73
CA THR A 47 -1.71 22.67 11.55
C THR A 47 -0.67 23.75 11.83
N THR A 48 0.54 23.35 12.24
CA THR A 48 1.66 24.28 12.47
C THR A 48 2.05 25.04 11.19
N LEU A 49 2.09 24.36 10.04
CA LEU A 49 2.37 24.99 8.74
C LEU A 49 1.26 25.96 8.29
N LEU A 50 0.01 25.65 8.62
CA LEU A 50 -1.13 26.49 8.28
C LEU A 50 -1.17 27.79 9.09
N ASP A 51 -0.55 27.82 10.25
CA ASP A 51 -0.44 29.01 11.09
C ASP A 51 0.73 29.93 10.68
N ASP A 52 1.65 29.48 9.80
CA ASP A 52 2.75 30.29 9.29
C ASP A 52 2.22 31.42 8.38
N PRO A 53 2.48 32.71 8.71
CA PRO A 53 2.07 33.86 7.90
C PRO A 53 2.59 33.83 6.45
N ARG A 54 3.75 33.20 6.20
CA ARG A 54 4.35 33.04 4.87
C ARG A 54 3.52 32.13 3.95
N LEU A 55 2.68 31.27 4.55
CA LEU A 55 1.77 30.36 3.86
C LEU A 55 0.33 30.82 3.92
N ALA A 56 0.08 32.09 4.29
CA ALA A 56 -1.25 32.66 4.31
C ALA A 56 -1.97 32.51 2.97
N ALA A 57 -3.27 32.24 3.02
CA ALA A 57 -4.09 32.09 1.81
C ALA A 57 -4.19 33.40 1.03
N THR A 58 -3.50 33.49 -0.10
CA THR A 58 -3.38 34.71 -0.91
C THR A 58 -4.42 34.83 -2.01
N GLY A 59 -5.34 33.85 -2.18
CA GLY A 59 -6.33 33.92 -3.27
C GLY A 59 -7.61 33.13 -3.04
N GLY A 60 -8.73 33.65 -3.59
CA GLY A 60 -9.93 32.87 -3.84
C GLY A 60 -9.73 31.93 -5.04
N PRO A 61 -10.65 30.96 -5.24
CA PRO A 61 -10.56 30.05 -6.37
C PRO A 61 -10.69 30.82 -7.68
N LYS A 62 -9.60 30.91 -8.45
CA LYS A 62 -9.70 31.40 -9.84
C LYS A 62 -10.55 30.39 -10.63
N LEU A 63 -11.42 30.86 -11.52
CA LEU A 63 -12.31 30.03 -12.33
C LEU A 63 -11.56 28.85 -13.01
N ARG A 64 -10.33 29.10 -13.46
CA ARG A 64 -9.44 28.10 -14.06
C ARG A 64 -8.97 27.02 -13.06
N THR A 65 -8.78 27.37 -11.78
CA THR A 65 -8.43 26.45 -10.71
C THR A 65 -9.64 25.60 -10.34
N LEU A 66 -10.81 26.20 -10.25
CA LEU A 66 -12.07 25.50 -9.99
C LEU A 66 -12.36 24.48 -11.11
N TRP A 67 -12.18 24.85 -12.39
CA TRP A 67 -12.34 23.94 -13.52
C TRP A 67 -11.33 22.79 -13.51
N ARG A 68 -10.06 23.03 -13.14
CA ARG A 68 -9.06 21.98 -12.96
C ARG A 68 -9.43 21.05 -11.80
N MET A 69 -9.93 21.60 -10.71
CA MET A 69 -10.40 20.81 -9.56
C MET A 69 -11.63 19.95 -9.92
N THR A 70 -12.60 20.48 -10.67
CA THR A 70 -13.74 19.69 -11.11
C THR A 70 -13.32 18.53 -12.02
N ARG A 71 -12.33 18.73 -12.87
CA ARG A 71 -11.78 17.69 -13.75
C ARG A 71 -11.12 16.52 -12.98
N PHE A 72 -10.54 16.82 -11.81
CA PHE A 72 -10.00 15.80 -10.90
C PHE A 72 -11.09 15.21 -9.99
N LEU A 73 -11.93 16.05 -9.41
CA LEU A 73 -12.93 15.62 -8.44
C LEU A 73 -14.10 14.88 -9.07
N ALA A 74 -14.51 15.21 -10.30
CA ALA A 74 -15.65 14.55 -10.95
C ALA A 74 -15.43 13.03 -11.14
N PRO A 75 -14.29 12.52 -11.63
CA PRO A 75 -14.02 11.09 -11.67
C PRO A 75 -13.98 10.44 -10.29
N VAL A 76 -13.42 11.14 -9.27
CA VAL A 76 -13.38 10.65 -7.89
C VAL A 76 -14.79 10.52 -7.31
N LEU A 77 -15.61 11.56 -7.44
CA LEU A 77 -16.99 11.56 -6.95
C LEU A 77 -17.84 10.53 -7.71
N GLY A 78 -17.73 10.49 -9.04
CA GLY A 78 -18.42 9.49 -9.86
C GLY A 78 -18.01 8.05 -9.50
N GLY A 79 -16.73 7.84 -9.24
CA GLY A 79 -16.21 6.56 -8.76
C GLY A 79 -16.72 6.21 -7.36
N ALA A 80 -16.77 7.17 -6.44
CA ALA A 80 -17.29 6.98 -5.09
C ALA A 80 -18.80 6.65 -5.12
N LEU A 81 -19.58 7.37 -5.93
CA LEU A 81 -21.01 7.08 -6.10
C LEU A 81 -21.27 5.67 -6.66
N ARG A 82 -20.45 5.20 -7.60
CA ARG A 82 -20.54 3.82 -8.12
C ARG A 82 -20.08 2.76 -7.10
N THR A 83 -19.15 3.11 -6.22
CA THR A 83 -18.61 2.22 -5.19
C THR A 83 -19.58 2.04 -4.03
N LEU A 84 -20.32 3.09 -3.66
CA LEU A 84 -21.24 3.07 -2.52
C LEU A 84 -22.24 1.90 -2.52
N PRO A 85 -22.95 1.55 -3.61
CA PRO A 85 -23.92 0.45 -3.58
C PRO A 85 -23.27 -0.94 -3.53
N ARG A 86 -22.08 -1.12 -4.15
CA ARG A 86 -21.42 -2.43 -4.32
C ARG A 86 -19.92 -2.35 -4.00
N PRO A 87 -19.55 -2.15 -2.72
CA PRO A 87 -18.16 -1.91 -2.34
C PRO A 87 -17.25 -3.11 -2.66
N GLU A 88 -17.69 -4.34 -2.43
CA GLU A 88 -16.91 -5.55 -2.69
C GLU A 88 -16.62 -5.73 -4.19
N THR A 89 -17.63 -5.54 -5.04
CA THR A 89 -17.46 -5.61 -6.50
C THR A 89 -16.52 -4.50 -6.99
N SER A 90 -16.65 -3.29 -6.42
CA SER A 90 -15.77 -2.16 -6.78
C SER A 90 -14.32 -2.42 -6.36
N ARG A 91 -14.11 -3.04 -5.19
CA ARG A 91 -12.78 -3.48 -4.72
C ARG A 91 -12.19 -4.51 -5.67
N ALA A 92 -12.92 -5.61 -5.90
CA ALA A 92 -12.44 -6.71 -6.75
C ALA A 92 -12.08 -6.24 -8.17
N ARG A 93 -12.88 -5.33 -8.74
CA ARG A 93 -12.57 -4.71 -10.03
C ARG A 93 -11.30 -3.90 -9.98
N PHE A 94 -11.07 -3.14 -8.91
CA PHE A 94 -9.85 -2.35 -8.77
C PHE A 94 -8.61 -3.24 -8.66
N GLU A 95 -8.68 -4.32 -7.90
CA GLU A 95 -7.59 -5.30 -7.79
C GLU A 95 -7.31 -5.95 -9.16
N GLN A 96 -8.34 -6.32 -9.91
CA GLN A 96 -8.19 -6.83 -11.28
C GLN A 96 -7.57 -5.79 -12.23
N GLU A 97 -7.96 -4.51 -12.13
CA GLU A 97 -7.37 -3.41 -12.91
C GLU A 97 -5.87 -3.24 -12.58
N LEU A 98 -5.49 -3.37 -11.31
CA LEU A 98 -4.08 -3.31 -10.87
C LEU A 98 -3.26 -4.47 -11.45
N GLU A 99 -3.76 -5.70 -11.36
CA GLU A 99 -3.08 -6.89 -11.89
C GLU A 99 -2.97 -6.85 -13.42
N ALA A 100 -4.05 -6.47 -14.12
CA ALA A 100 -4.02 -6.34 -15.57
C ALA A 100 -3.01 -5.27 -16.04
N ARG A 101 -2.94 -4.14 -15.32
CA ARG A 101 -1.96 -3.10 -15.63
C ARG A 101 -0.53 -3.54 -15.35
N LEU A 102 -0.32 -4.32 -14.29
CA LEU A 102 1.00 -4.89 -13.99
C LEU A 102 1.45 -5.86 -15.07
N ALA A 103 0.58 -6.79 -15.50
CA ALA A 103 0.86 -7.71 -16.60
C ALA A 103 1.18 -6.98 -17.92
N GLN A 104 0.49 -5.86 -18.18
CA GLN A 104 0.80 -5.02 -19.33
C GLN A 104 2.20 -4.39 -19.22
N VAL A 105 2.59 -3.90 -18.05
CA VAL A 105 3.94 -3.35 -17.83
C VAL A 105 5.00 -4.43 -18.01
N GLU A 106 4.75 -5.63 -17.47
CA GLU A 106 5.64 -6.77 -17.60
C GLU A 106 5.87 -7.13 -19.09
N ALA A 107 4.79 -7.21 -19.88
CA ALA A 107 4.89 -7.47 -21.31
C ALA A 107 5.66 -6.37 -22.04
N GLN A 108 5.37 -5.09 -21.75
CA GLN A 108 6.07 -3.96 -22.37
C GLN A 108 7.58 -3.95 -22.04
N MET A 109 7.94 -4.28 -20.79
CA MET A 109 9.35 -4.38 -20.40
C MET A 109 10.06 -5.57 -21.05
N ALA A 110 9.37 -6.69 -21.26
CA ALA A 110 9.91 -7.86 -21.95
C ALA A 110 10.09 -7.66 -23.45
N GLU A 111 9.23 -6.89 -24.09
CA GLU A 111 9.32 -6.55 -25.52
C GLU A 111 10.46 -5.55 -25.82
N GLU A 112 10.77 -4.68 -24.85
CA GLU A 112 11.80 -3.66 -25.01
C GLU A 112 13.18 -4.24 -24.66
N THR A 113 14.05 -4.32 -25.67
CA THR A 113 15.38 -4.95 -25.54
C THR A 113 16.52 -3.95 -25.42
N THR A 114 16.27 -2.66 -25.73
CA THR A 114 17.32 -1.63 -25.67
C THR A 114 17.30 -0.88 -24.34
N LEU A 115 18.47 -0.52 -23.81
CA LEU A 115 18.58 0.31 -22.60
C LEU A 115 17.82 1.64 -22.76
N GLN A 116 17.98 2.31 -23.91
CA GLN A 116 17.31 3.58 -24.18
C GLN A 116 15.78 3.44 -24.17
N GLY A 117 15.24 2.39 -24.77
CA GLY A 117 13.80 2.11 -24.76
C GLY A 117 13.28 1.78 -23.37
N ARG A 118 14.01 0.98 -22.58
CA ARG A 118 13.68 0.65 -21.19
C ARG A 118 13.67 1.89 -20.30
N VAL A 119 14.62 2.81 -20.46
CA VAL A 119 14.65 4.09 -19.73
C VAL A 119 13.47 4.97 -20.16
N THR A 120 13.19 5.11 -21.44
CA THR A 120 12.04 5.87 -21.94
C THR A 120 10.72 5.32 -21.39
N LEU A 121 10.55 4.00 -21.41
CA LEU A 121 9.36 3.34 -20.85
C LEU A 121 9.25 3.55 -19.32
N MET A 122 10.36 3.52 -18.59
CA MET A 122 10.39 3.85 -17.15
C MET A 122 9.91 5.28 -16.89
N GLU A 123 10.35 6.26 -17.68
CA GLU A 123 9.93 7.65 -17.57
C GLU A 123 8.42 7.80 -17.86
N GLU A 124 7.91 7.17 -18.91
CA GLU A 124 6.48 7.15 -19.26
C GLU A 124 5.63 6.52 -18.17
N LEU A 125 6.07 5.38 -17.63
CA LEU A 125 5.39 4.69 -16.51
C LEU A 125 5.37 5.57 -15.25
N SER A 126 6.48 6.22 -14.94
CA SER A 126 6.59 7.12 -13.79
C SER A 126 5.66 8.34 -13.94
N ALA A 127 5.60 8.94 -15.11
CA ALA A 127 4.71 10.06 -15.41
C ALA A 127 3.23 9.65 -15.42
N GLY A 128 2.92 8.44 -15.91
CA GLY A 128 1.56 7.93 -16.06
C GLY A 128 0.97 7.26 -14.82
N ALA A 129 1.81 6.74 -13.92
CA ALA A 129 1.38 5.93 -12.78
C ALA A 129 0.39 6.66 -11.85
N PHE A 130 0.74 7.84 -11.37
CA PHE A 130 -0.10 8.62 -10.45
C PHE A 130 -1.40 9.12 -11.08
N PRO A 131 -1.41 9.72 -12.29
CA PRO A 131 -2.64 10.10 -12.97
C PRO A 131 -3.61 8.94 -13.21
N TRP A 132 -3.09 7.75 -13.47
CA TRP A 132 -3.90 6.56 -13.66
C TRP A 132 -4.44 5.98 -12.34
N LEU A 133 -3.59 5.89 -11.32
CA LEU A 133 -3.87 5.20 -10.04
C LEU A 133 -4.75 6.04 -9.11
N LEU A 134 -4.41 7.33 -8.94
CA LEU A 134 -5.01 8.17 -7.91
C LEU A 134 -6.54 8.29 -8.01
N PRO A 135 -7.18 8.60 -9.16
CA PRO A 135 -8.63 8.73 -9.21
C PRO A 135 -9.34 7.41 -8.89
N ARG A 136 -8.75 6.29 -9.27
CA ARG A 136 -9.27 4.94 -9.04
C ARG A 136 -9.22 4.55 -7.56
N PHE A 137 -8.08 4.78 -6.94
CA PHE A 137 -7.87 4.52 -5.52
C PHE A 137 -8.67 5.48 -4.64
N VAL A 138 -8.51 6.80 -4.86
CA VAL A 138 -9.10 7.84 -3.99
C VAL A 138 -10.62 7.75 -3.96
N SER A 139 -11.27 7.36 -5.06
CA SER A 139 -12.73 7.18 -5.08
C SER A 139 -13.20 6.09 -4.10
N ARG A 140 -12.48 4.99 -3.99
CA ARG A 140 -12.80 3.86 -3.08
C ARG A 140 -12.39 4.17 -1.65
N PHE A 141 -11.21 4.75 -1.48
CA PHE A 141 -10.69 5.16 -0.19
C PHE A 141 -11.53 6.26 0.46
N ALA A 142 -12.05 7.22 -0.32
CA ALA A 142 -12.98 8.23 0.17
C ALA A 142 -14.29 7.63 0.71
N VAL A 143 -14.80 6.56 0.10
CA VAL A 143 -15.96 5.82 0.64
C VAL A 143 -15.60 5.14 1.95
N ALA A 144 -14.43 4.48 2.03
CA ALA A 144 -13.97 3.84 3.25
C ALA A 144 -13.86 4.85 4.40
N MET A 145 -13.16 5.97 4.16
CA MET A 145 -12.92 7.01 5.17
C MET A 145 -14.20 7.77 5.53
N GLY A 146 -15.05 8.08 4.53
CA GLY A 146 -16.34 8.72 4.78
C GLY A 146 -17.26 7.86 5.64
N THR A 147 -17.27 6.55 5.41
CA THR A 147 -18.06 5.61 6.23
C THR A 147 -17.43 5.37 7.60
N LEU A 148 -16.10 5.36 7.74
CA LEU A 148 -15.43 5.34 9.05
C LEU A 148 -15.77 6.60 9.86
N ASN A 149 -15.70 7.78 9.23
CA ASN A 149 -16.07 9.03 9.91
C ASN A 149 -17.53 9.02 10.37
N LEU A 150 -18.44 8.48 9.55
CA LEU A 150 -19.84 8.30 9.93
C LEU A 150 -19.99 7.38 11.15
N LEU A 151 -19.20 6.30 11.24
CA LEU A 151 -19.18 5.38 12.39
C LEU A 151 -18.64 6.08 13.64
N LEU A 152 -17.53 6.80 13.55
CA LEU A 152 -16.94 7.59 14.63
C LEU A 152 -17.96 8.63 15.15
N HIS A 153 -18.55 9.41 14.25
CA HIS A 153 -19.55 10.41 14.62
C HIS A 153 -20.80 9.78 15.28
N THR A 154 -21.21 8.61 14.79
CA THR A 154 -22.34 7.89 15.40
C THR A 154 -21.96 7.34 16.78
N GLY A 155 -20.72 6.82 16.92
CA GLY A 155 -20.19 6.29 18.17
C GLY A 155 -20.12 7.33 19.30
N ARG A 156 -19.84 8.61 19.01
CA ARG A 156 -19.84 9.69 20.02
C ARG A 156 -21.14 9.79 20.82
N GLY A 157 -22.25 9.41 20.23
CA GLY A 157 -23.55 9.44 20.87
C GLY A 157 -24.02 8.10 21.44
N LEU A 158 -23.13 7.09 21.51
CA LEU A 158 -23.43 5.73 21.97
C LEU A 158 -22.52 5.33 23.14
N PRO A 159 -22.95 4.40 24.04
CA PRO A 159 -22.07 3.73 24.95
C PRO A 159 -20.89 3.09 24.20
N GLY A 160 -19.67 3.21 24.73
CA GLY A 160 -18.45 2.73 24.07
C GLY A 160 -17.76 3.77 23.16
N GLY A 161 -18.43 4.86 22.77
CA GLY A 161 -17.85 6.02 22.12
C GLY A 161 -17.16 5.74 20.79
N GLU A 162 -16.15 6.55 20.48
CA GLU A 162 -15.34 6.41 19.27
C GLU A 162 -14.43 5.16 19.32
N GLY A 163 -14.03 4.71 20.51
CA GLY A 163 -13.17 3.53 20.69
C GLY A 163 -13.80 2.27 20.09
N GLN A 164 -15.10 2.09 20.27
CA GLN A 164 -15.84 0.97 19.70
C GLN A 164 -15.87 1.06 18.15
N ALA A 165 -16.06 2.26 17.59
CA ALA A 165 -16.00 2.45 16.15
C ALA A 165 -14.59 2.19 15.57
N LEU A 166 -13.51 2.50 16.31
CA LEU A 166 -12.14 2.19 15.93
C LEU A 166 -11.86 0.68 15.98
N THR A 167 -12.48 -0.06 16.92
CA THR A 167 -12.34 -1.52 16.95
C THR A 167 -12.81 -2.18 15.66
N LEU A 168 -13.76 -1.59 14.92
CA LEU A 168 -14.18 -2.07 13.61
C LEU A 168 -13.05 -2.08 12.55
N THR A 169 -11.94 -1.38 12.80
CA THR A 169 -10.76 -1.38 11.91
C THR A 169 -9.76 -2.50 12.21
N ARG A 170 -10.01 -3.35 13.19
CA ARG A 170 -9.19 -4.54 13.48
C ARG A 170 -9.54 -5.67 12.51
N GLY A 171 -8.57 -6.51 12.21
CA GLY A 171 -8.76 -7.66 11.32
C GLY A 171 -9.38 -7.25 9.97
N LEU A 172 -8.86 -6.19 9.34
CA LEU A 172 -9.35 -5.72 8.04
C LEU A 172 -8.97 -6.72 6.95
N PRO A 173 -9.94 -7.23 6.17
CA PRO A 173 -9.64 -8.04 4.99
C PRO A 173 -9.01 -7.17 3.89
N HIS A 174 -8.35 -7.81 2.93
CA HIS A 174 -7.79 -7.17 1.74
C HIS A 174 -6.73 -6.09 2.05
N ASN A 175 -6.03 -6.24 3.16
CA ASN A 175 -4.83 -5.46 3.44
C ASN A 175 -3.61 -6.28 3.00
N VAL A 176 -2.97 -5.86 1.92
CA VAL A 176 -1.87 -6.61 1.31
C VAL A 176 -0.68 -6.82 2.24
N THR A 177 -0.44 -5.91 3.19
CA THR A 177 0.63 -6.08 4.19
C THR A 177 0.26 -7.18 5.18
N THR A 178 -0.99 -7.22 5.65
CA THR A 178 -1.49 -8.31 6.51
C THR A 178 -1.52 -9.64 5.74
N GLU A 179 -1.96 -9.64 4.48
CA GLU A 179 -1.95 -10.84 3.64
C GLU A 179 -0.54 -11.39 3.43
N MET A 180 0.44 -10.50 3.26
CA MET A 180 1.86 -10.87 3.14
C MET A 180 2.37 -11.51 4.45
N ASP A 181 2.04 -10.90 5.59
CA ASP A 181 2.42 -11.40 6.90
C ASP A 181 1.84 -12.80 7.17
N LEU A 182 0.55 -12.98 6.88
CA LEU A 182 -0.13 -14.28 6.98
C LEU A 182 0.43 -15.30 5.97
N ALA A 183 0.83 -14.87 4.77
CA ALA A 183 1.45 -15.76 3.79
C ALA A 183 2.83 -16.22 4.27
N LEU A 184 3.63 -15.34 4.86
CA LEU A 184 4.92 -15.69 5.43
C LEU A 184 4.76 -16.62 6.64
N TRP A 185 3.76 -16.38 7.50
CA TRP A 185 3.39 -17.31 8.58
C TRP A 185 3.01 -18.68 8.04
N LYS A 186 2.21 -18.74 6.96
CA LYS A 186 1.88 -20.00 6.31
C LYS A 186 3.13 -20.73 5.79
N THR A 187 4.08 -20.01 5.20
CA THR A 187 5.40 -20.56 4.82
C THR A 187 6.11 -21.17 6.03
N ALA A 188 6.14 -20.46 7.16
CA ALA A 188 6.72 -20.98 8.40
C ALA A 188 6.00 -22.24 8.91
N GLN A 189 4.67 -22.34 8.76
CA GLN A 189 3.92 -23.54 9.14
C GLN A 189 4.26 -24.75 8.25
N VAL A 190 4.45 -24.56 6.95
CA VAL A 190 4.89 -25.60 6.03
C VAL A 190 6.28 -26.12 6.44
N ILE A 191 7.22 -25.20 6.71
CA ILE A 191 8.57 -25.54 7.19
C ILE A 191 8.51 -26.30 8.53
N ARG A 192 7.65 -25.87 9.45
CA ARG A 192 7.47 -26.51 10.78
C ARG A 192 6.93 -27.93 10.69
N ALA A 193 6.13 -28.24 9.68
CA ALA A 193 5.56 -29.56 9.46
C ALA A 193 6.58 -30.60 8.94
N ASP A 194 7.72 -30.15 8.40
CA ASP A 194 8.82 -31.01 7.95
C ASP A 194 10.01 -30.92 8.92
N PRO A 195 10.31 -31.94 9.73
CA PRO A 195 11.38 -31.89 10.73
C PRO A 195 12.76 -31.56 10.14
N ALA A 196 13.07 -32.06 8.93
CA ALA A 196 14.36 -31.80 8.28
C ALA A 196 14.46 -30.32 7.82
N ALA A 197 13.40 -29.79 7.23
CA ALA A 197 13.32 -28.40 6.85
C ALA A 197 13.36 -27.46 8.09
N LEU A 198 12.64 -27.81 9.16
CA LEU A 198 12.62 -27.05 10.40
C LEU A 198 14.00 -26.94 11.02
N GLU A 199 14.70 -28.06 11.17
CA GLU A 199 16.05 -28.12 11.75
C GLU A 199 17.02 -27.27 10.91
N HIS A 200 17.00 -27.47 9.59
CA HIS A 200 17.87 -26.75 8.66
C HIS A 200 17.65 -25.23 8.69
N VAL A 201 16.39 -24.78 8.63
CA VAL A 201 16.08 -23.34 8.61
C VAL A 201 16.29 -22.70 9.98
N ARG A 202 16.03 -23.41 11.09
CA ARG A 202 16.23 -22.83 12.44
C ARG A 202 17.69 -22.61 12.79
N GLN A 203 18.57 -23.52 12.36
CA GLN A 203 20.00 -23.51 12.74
C GLN A 203 20.89 -22.82 11.71
N GLY A 204 20.42 -22.71 10.46
CA GLY A 204 21.18 -22.13 9.38
C GLY A 204 21.41 -20.62 9.57
N GLU A 205 22.56 -20.14 9.11
CA GLU A 205 22.85 -18.71 9.06
C GLU A 205 22.02 -18.05 7.95
N PRO A 206 21.32 -16.90 8.20
CA PRO A 206 20.37 -16.30 7.26
C PRO A 206 20.91 -16.05 5.85
N GLY A 207 22.14 -15.55 5.72
CA GLY A 207 22.77 -15.30 4.43
C GLY A 207 23.07 -16.59 3.66
N THR A 208 23.50 -17.65 4.38
CA THR A 208 23.71 -18.97 3.80
C THR A 208 22.40 -19.58 3.30
N LEU A 209 21.35 -19.54 4.12
CA LEU A 209 20.01 -20.01 3.74
C LEU A 209 19.44 -19.22 2.55
N ALA A 210 19.69 -17.91 2.51
CA ALA A 210 19.29 -17.07 1.38
C ALA A 210 20.00 -17.49 0.08
N ALA A 211 21.31 -17.78 0.14
CA ALA A 211 22.07 -18.29 -1.00
C ALA A 211 21.61 -19.69 -1.44
N GLU A 212 21.27 -20.55 -0.49
CA GLU A 212 20.69 -21.86 -0.77
C GLU A 212 19.31 -21.75 -1.43
N ALA A 213 18.46 -20.84 -0.94
CA ALA A 213 17.15 -20.56 -1.51
C ALA A 213 17.25 -20.13 -2.98
N LEU A 214 18.15 -19.16 -3.26
CA LEU A 214 18.38 -18.69 -4.63
C LEU A 214 18.93 -19.78 -5.56
N ALA A 215 19.67 -20.75 -5.00
CA ALA A 215 20.21 -21.88 -5.74
C ALA A 215 19.26 -23.10 -5.81
N GLY A 216 18.05 -23.01 -5.23
CA GLY A 216 17.09 -24.11 -5.20
C GLY A 216 17.55 -25.30 -4.34
N ARG A 217 18.32 -25.07 -3.27
CA ARG A 217 18.95 -26.12 -2.46
C ARG A 217 18.40 -26.24 -1.05
N LEU A 218 17.38 -25.48 -0.67
CA LEU A 218 16.69 -25.70 0.59
C LEU A 218 15.96 -27.07 0.57
N PRO A 219 15.70 -27.71 1.74
CA PRO A 219 14.82 -28.86 1.82
C PRO A 219 13.50 -28.61 1.07
N GLY A 220 12.99 -29.63 0.33
CA GLY A 220 11.96 -29.48 -0.67
C GLY A 220 10.74 -28.65 -0.22
N ALA A 221 10.17 -28.98 0.96
CA ALA A 221 9.02 -28.24 1.49
C ALA A 221 9.34 -26.76 1.80
N ALA A 222 10.54 -26.47 2.29
CA ALA A 222 10.98 -25.09 2.55
C ALA A 222 11.18 -24.30 1.25
N GLN A 223 11.80 -24.94 0.24
CA GLN A 223 12.04 -24.33 -1.06
C GLN A 223 10.71 -23.95 -1.73
N GLU A 224 9.81 -24.92 -1.90
CA GLU A 224 8.51 -24.69 -2.56
C GLU A 224 7.68 -23.58 -1.86
N ALA A 225 7.65 -23.60 -0.53
CA ALA A 225 6.89 -22.62 0.24
C ALA A 225 7.50 -21.22 0.15
N LEU A 226 8.83 -21.10 0.17
CA LEU A 226 9.53 -19.81 0.02
C LEU A 226 9.40 -19.29 -1.41
N ASP A 227 9.52 -20.13 -2.42
CA ASP A 227 9.35 -19.76 -3.82
C ASP A 227 7.93 -19.22 -4.09
N ALA A 228 6.90 -19.88 -3.55
CA ALA A 228 5.52 -19.41 -3.64
C ALA A 228 5.31 -18.04 -2.97
N PHE A 229 5.97 -17.80 -1.84
CA PHE A 229 5.97 -16.50 -1.17
C PHE A 229 6.68 -15.42 -2.02
N LEU A 230 7.89 -15.72 -2.50
CA LEU A 230 8.70 -14.79 -3.29
C LEU A 230 8.08 -14.51 -4.67
N ALA A 231 7.37 -15.46 -5.28
CA ALA A 231 6.64 -15.23 -6.51
C ALA A 231 5.62 -14.07 -6.39
N ARG A 232 4.96 -13.94 -5.22
CA ARG A 232 3.97 -12.88 -4.98
C ARG A 232 4.57 -11.61 -4.37
N TYR A 233 5.50 -11.75 -3.43
CA TYR A 233 6.01 -10.65 -2.61
C TYR A 233 7.48 -10.33 -2.84
N GLY A 234 8.17 -11.09 -3.65
CA GLY A 234 9.60 -10.95 -3.90
C GLY A 234 10.03 -9.65 -4.58
N MET A 235 9.08 -8.89 -5.14
CA MET A 235 9.35 -7.53 -5.64
C MET A 235 9.51 -6.48 -4.52
N ARG A 236 9.20 -6.84 -3.28
CA ARG A 236 9.46 -5.98 -2.12
C ARG A 236 10.92 -6.02 -1.70
N GLY A 237 11.32 -5.09 -0.82
CA GLY A 237 12.68 -5.02 -0.30
C GLY A 237 12.82 -3.93 0.75
N VAL A 238 13.97 -3.91 1.42
CA VAL A 238 14.34 -2.84 2.33
C VAL A 238 14.71 -1.61 1.50
N GLY A 239 14.05 -0.48 1.75
CA GLY A 239 14.25 0.73 0.92
C GLY A 239 13.67 0.61 -0.49
N GLU A 240 12.61 -0.16 -0.68
CA GLU A 240 12.00 -0.61 -1.93
C GLU A 240 11.57 0.50 -2.92
N ILE A 241 11.55 1.78 -2.49
CA ILE A 241 11.29 2.94 -3.37
C ILE A 241 12.53 3.29 -4.20
N ASP A 242 13.70 2.92 -3.73
CA ASP A 242 14.96 3.07 -4.46
C ASP A 242 15.13 1.91 -5.46
N LEU A 243 15.29 2.23 -6.76
CA LEU A 243 15.54 1.23 -7.80
C LEU A 243 16.90 0.54 -7.62
N GLY A 244 17.88 1.20 -7.03
CA GLY A 244 19.22 0.65 -6.75
C GLY A 244 19.23 -0.41 -5.63
N ARG A 245 18.16 -0.52 -4.85
CA ARG A 245 18.10 -1.50 -3.74
C ARG A 245 17.62 -2.86 -4.20
N PRO A 246 18.26 -3.96 -3.74
CA PRO A 246 17.86 -5.31 -4.12
C PRO A 246 16.46 -5.64 -3.62
N ARG A 247 15.74 -6.46 -4.38
CA ARG A 247 14.42 -7.00 -4.00
C ARG A 247 14.59 -8.33 -3.27
N TRP A 248 13.58 -8.73 -2.52
CA TRP A 248 13.63 -10.01 -1.78
C TRP A 248 13.87 -11.23 -2.68
N ARG A 249 13.40 -11.19 -3.92
CA ARG A 249 13.71 -12.24 -4.90
C ARG A 249 15.20 -12.28 -5.33
N GLU A 250 15.94 -11.18 -5.14
CA GLU A 250 17.36 -11.05 -5.43
C GLU A 250 18.21 -11.28 -4.18
N ASN A 251 17.68 -10.90 -3.02
CA ASN A 251 18.28 -11.14 -1.71
C ASN A 251 17.18 -11.49 -0.68
N PRO A 252 16.83 -12.77 -0.51
CA PRO A 252 15.79 -13.20 0.42
C PRO A 252 16.21 -13.24 1.88
N GLU A 253 17.42 -12.84 2.23
CA GLU A 253 17.93 -12.88 3.62
C GLU A 253 16.97 -12.22 4.64
N PRO A 254 16.39 -11.02 4.42
CA PRO A 254 15.44 -10.45 5.37
C PRO A 254 14.16 -11.28 5.53
N VAL A 255 13.75 -12.01 4.48
CA VAL A 255 12.60 -12.94 4.53
C VAL A 255 12.95 -14.16 5.36
N VAL A 256 14.14 -14.71 5.18
CA VAL A 256 14.65 -15.86 5.97
C VAL A 256 14.74 -15.48 7.45
N GLN A 257 15.26 -14.29 7.79
CA GLN A 257 15.31 -13.80 9.17
C GLN A 257 13.91 -13.70 9.79
N ALA A 258 12.93 -13.20 9.03
CA ALA A 258 11.55 -13.14 9.48
C ALA A 258 10.93 -14.54 9.66
N LEU A 259 11.21 -15.48 8.75
CA LEU A 259 10.80 -16.89 8.89
C LEU A 259 11.39 -17.55 10.14
N GLN A 260 12.69 -17.35 10.41
CA GLN A 260 13.32 -17.86 11.62
C GLN A 260 12.65 -17.28 12.89
N SER A 261 12.30 -16.00 12.87
CA SER A 261 11.57 -15.37 13.98
C SER A 261 10.18 -16.01 14.17
N TYR A 262 9.47 -16.31 13.08
CA TYR A 262 8.17 -17.00 13.16
C TYR A 262 8.28 -18.45 13.64
N LEU A 263 9.35 -19.14 13.28
CA LEU A 263 9.61 -20.50 13.77
C LEU A 263 9.92 -20.56 15.28
N GLN A 264 10.20 -19.42 15.92
CA GLN A 264 10.39 -19.30 17.37
C GLN A 264 9.07 -19.08 18.14
N ILE A 265 7.96 -18.76 17.46
CA ILE A 265 6.67 -18.56 18.12
C ILE A 265 6.14 -19.91 18.61
N GLU A 266 6.17 -20.12 19.92
CA GLU A 266 5.65 -21.34 20.57
C GLU A 266 4.20 -21.18 21.05
N ASP A 267 3.82 -19.97 21.45
CA ASP A 267 2.47 -19.68 21.93
C ASP A 267 1.51 -19.49 20.73
N PRO A 268 0.52 -20.39 20.56
CA PRO A 268 -0.44 -20.30 19.47
C PRO A 268 -1.25 -19.00 19.47
N GLU A 269 -1.40 -18.36 20.63
CA GLU A 269 -2.11 -17.09 20.76
C GLU A 269 -1.34 -15.90 20.18
N GLN A 270 -0.02 -16.00 20.08
CA GLN A 270 0.84 -14.99 19.49
C GLN A 270 1.03 -15.19 17.98
N ALA A 271 0.51 -16.27 17.44
CA ALA A 271 0.58 -16.57 16.01
C ALA A 271 -0.14 -15.48 15.19
N PRO A 272 0.44 -15.03 14.05
CA PRO A 272 -0.15 -13.97 13.22
C PRO A 272 -1.59 -14.23 12.78
N ASP A 273 -1.94 -15.46 12.45
CA ASP A 273 -3.29 -15.87 12.08
C ASP A 273 -4.27 -15.82 13.26
N ALA A 274 -3.83 -16.22 14.47
CA ALA A 274 -4.63 -16.11 15.68
C ALA A 274 -4.86 -14.63 16.08
N VAL A 275 -3.81 -13.80 15.97
CA VAL A 275 -3.93 -12.34 16.20
C VAL A 275 -4.91 -11.71 15.21
N PHE A 276 -4.81 -12.08 13.94
CA PHE A 276 -5.74 -11.60 12.92
C PHE A 276 -7.17 -12.05 13.19
N ALA A 277 -7.38 -13.33 13.51
CA ALA A 277 -8.70 -13.91 13.81
C ALA A 277 -9.34 -13.21 15.05
N ARG A 278 -8.57 -12.97 16.11
CA ARG A 278 -9.06 -12.19 17.27
C ARG A 278 -9.46 -10.77 16.87
N GLY A 279 -8.70 -10.14 15.97
CA GLY A 279 -9.05 -8.83 15.42
C GLY A 279 -10.38 -8.84 14.65
N VAL A 280 -10.65 -9.89 13.87
CA VAL A 280 -11.93 -10.10 13.16
C VAL A 280 -13.07 -10.27 14.14
N THR A 281 -12.91 -11.14 15.14
CA THR A 281 -13.93 -11.39 16.18
C THR A 281 -14.24 -10.12 16.95
N ALA A 282 -13.24 -9.41 17.46
CA ALA A 282 -13.42 -8.15 18.17
C ALA A 282 -14.16 -7.10 17.34
N ALA A 283 -13.88 -7.02 16.03
CA ALA A 283 -14.60 -6.11 15.15
C ALA A 283 -16.07 -6.51 14.93
N GLN A 284 -16.38 -7.81 14.91
CA GLN A 284 -17.76 -8.31 14.79
C GLN A 284 -18.55 -8.03 16.07
N GLU A 285 -17.97 -8.31 17.24
CA GLU A 285 -18.57 -8.03 18.55
C GLU A 285 -18.84 -6.52 18.70
N ALA A 286 -17.85 -5.67 18.42
CA ALA A 286 -18.00 -4.22 18.45
C ALA A 286 -19.10 -3.71 17.49
N LEU A 287 -19.28 -4.36 16.33
CA LEU A 287 -20.36 -4.01 15.41
C LEU A 287 -21.73 -4.33 16.00
N GLU A 288 -21.92 -5.53 16.56
CA GLU A 288 -23.21 -5.91 17.14
C GLU A 288 -23.55 -5.06 18.37
N GLU A 289 -22.60 -4.82 19.26
CA GLU A 289 -22.77 -3.91 20.40
C GLU A 289 -23.15 -2.49 19.96
N MET A 290 -22.46 -1.94 18.97
CA MET A 290 -22.76 -0.62 18.41
C MET A 290 -24.15 -0.57 17.76
N VAL A 291 -24.56 -1.63 17.09
CA VAL A 291 -25.88 -1.77 16.48
C VAL A 291 -26.97 -1.84 17.55
N GLU A 292 -26.78 -2.61 18.61
CA GLU A 292 -27.73 -2.72 19.73
C GLU A 292 -27.85 -1.40 20.50
N ALA A 293 -26.73 -0.78 20.82
CA ALA A 293 -26.72 0.54 21.43
C ALA A 293 -27.43 1.57 20.55
N ALA A 294 -27.23 1.55 19.24
CA ALA A 294 -27.94 2.42 18.30
C ALA A 294 -29.46 2.15 18.31
N ARG A 295 -29.88 0.87 18.38
CA ARG A 295 -31.31 0.48 18.42
C ARG A 295 -32.03 1.03 19.64
N ALA A 296 -31.35 1.12 20.79
CA ALA A 296 -31.90 1.64 22.03
C ALA A 296 -32.15 3.16 21.99
N THR A 297 -31.65 3.88 21.00
CA THR A 297 -31.82 5.33 20.88
C THR A 297 -33.08 5.71 20.09
N ARG A 298 -33.50 6.99 20.19
CA ARG A 298 -34.60 7.53 19.35
C ARG A 298 -34.23 7.42 17.86
N GLY A 299 -35.14 6.83 17.04
CA GLY A 299 -34.88 6.50 15.64
C GLY A 299 -33.93 5.30 15.44
N GLY A 300 -33.80 4.44 16.48
CA GLY A 300 -32.82 3.40 16.62
C GLY A 300 -32.72 2.41 15.46
N ARG A 301 -33.87 2.00 14.88
CA ARG A 301 -33.85 1.08 13.71
C ARG A 301 -33.11 1.68 12.51
N PHE A 302 -33.30 2.96 12.24
CA PHE A 302 -32.63 3.65 11.16
C PHE A 302 -31.11 3.83 11.45
N LYS A 303 -30.76 4.22 12.70
CA LYS A 303 -29.36 4.37 13.13
C LYS A 303 -28.63 3.03 13.06
N ALA A 304 -29.21 1.95 13.58
CA ALA A 304 -28.64 0.61 13.51
C ALA A 304 -28.39 0.14 12.08
N ARG A 305 -29.36 0.38 11.18
CA ARG A 305 -29.20 0.07 9.75
C ARG A 305 -28.08 0.87 9.11
N ARG A 306 -27.93 2.16 9.49
CA ARG A 306 -26.86 3.04 9.03
C ARG A 306 -25.48 2.58 9.53
N VAL A 307 -25.39 2.12 10.78
CA VAL A 307 -24.14 1.56 11.35
C VAL A 307 -23.70 0.33 10.55
N ARG A 308 -24.59 -0.67 10.34
CA ARG A 308 -24.27 -1.87 9.55
C ARG A 308 -23.90 -1.52 8.12
N TRP A 309 -24.62 -0.60 7.50
CA TRP A 309 -24.36 -0.11 6.16
C TRP A 309 -22.97 0.52 6.03
N ALA A 310 -22.60 1.35 7.00
CA ALA A 310 -21.30 2.04 7.00
C ALA A 310 -20.14 1.06 7.30
N ALA A 311 -20.30 0.19 8.31
CA ALA A 311 -19.29 -0.80 8.70
C ALA A 311 -18.96 -1.76 7.54
N ARG A 312 -19.96 -2.27 6.82
CA ARG A 312 -19.73 -3.11 5.65
C ARG A 312 -18.86 -2.41 4.60
N ARG A 313 -19.13 -1.13 4.30
CA ARG A 313 -18.37 -0.37 3.29
C ARG A 313 -16.97 -0.05 3.73
N MET A 314 -16.84 0.39 4.96
CA MET A 314 -15.54 0.67 5.55
C MET A 314 -14.66 -0.59 5.52
N ARG A 315 -15.14 -1.73 6.04
CA ARG A 315 -14.35 -2.97 6.10
C ARG A 315 -14.02 -3.54 4.72
N ALA A 316 -14.92 -3.41 3.74
CA ALA A 316 -14.67 -3.88 2.38
C ALA A 316 -13.58 -3.08 1.63
N LEU A 317 -13.34 -1.83 2.03
CA LEU A 317 -12.49 -0.91 1.25
C LEU A 317 -11.27 -0.38 2.00
N ALA A 318 -11.28 -0.37 3.34
CA ALA A 318 -10.20 0.23 4.14
C ALA A 318 -8.87 -0.54 4.00
N GLY A 319 -8.92 -1.85 3.77
CA GLY A 319 -7.73 -2.66 3.50
C GLY A 319 -6.96 -2.25 2.25
N LEU A 320 -7.64 -1.63 1.28
CA LEU A 320 -7.01 -1.14 0.05
C LEU A 320 -5.96 -0.04 0.27
N ARG A 321 -5.81 0.50 1.48
CA ARG A 321 -4.87 1.58 1.79
C ARG A 321 -3.45 1.29 1.32
N GLU A 322 -3.00 0.06 1.44
CA GLU A 322 -1.64 -0.37 1.09
C GLU A 322 -1.50 -0.82 -0.38
N SER A 323 -2.61 -1.08 -1.07
CA SER A 323 -2.60 -1.61 -2.45
C SER A 323 -1.90 -0.70 -3.47
N PRO A 324 -2.04 0.65 -3.42
CA PRO A 324 -1.33 1.54 -4.34
C PRO A 324 0.19 1.46 -4.19
N LYS A 325 0.69 1.44 -2.94
CA LYS A 325 2.12 1.30 -2.68
C LYS A 325 2.63 -0.04 -3.20
N PHE A 326 1.92 -1.13 -2.89
CA PHE A 326 2.31 -2.47 -3.32
C PHE A 326 2.35 -2.59 -4.85
N TRP A 327 1.38 -2.00 -5.56
CA TRP A 327 1.37 -1.96 -7.01
C TRP A 327 2.57 -1.18 -7.58
N VAL A 328 2.86 0.01 -7.04
CA VAL A 328 4.02 0.82 -7.45
C VAL A 328 5.33 0.04 -7.25
N ILE A 329 5.49 -0.62 -6.11
CA ILE A 329 6.70 -1.40 -5.82
C ILE A 329 6.86 -2.59 -6.78
N ARG A 330 5.77 -3.29 -7.11
CA ARG A 330 5.81 -4.37 -8.12
C ARG A 330 6.20 -3.84 -9.49
N THR A 331 5.64 -2.69 -9.90
CA THR A 331 6.02 -2.01 -11.15
C THR A 331 7.50 -1.63 -11.15
N MET A 332 8.00 -1.02 -10.07
CA MET A 332 9.42 -0.70 -9.92
C MET A 332 10.32 -1.95 -9.92
N GLY A 333 9.84 -3.05 -9.37
CA GLY A 333 10.56 -4.33 -9.42
C GLY A 333 10.71 -4.89 -10.83
N LEU A 334 9.68 -4.74 -11.70
CA LEU A 334 9.76 -5.11 -13.12
C LEU A 334 10.74 -4.21 -13.89
N VAL A 335 10.65 -2.90 -13.67
CA VAL A 335 11.60 -1.94 -14.25
C VAL A 335 13.04 -2.25 -13.82
N ARG A 336 13.27 -2.50 -12.52
CA ARG A 336 14.59 -2.87 -12.03
C ARG A 336 15.13 -4.13 -12.71
N ALA A 337 14.31 -5.16 -12.86
CA ALA A 337 14.75 -6.39 -13.51
C ALA A 337 15.20 -6.15 -14.95
N ALA A 338 14.41 -5.42 -15.74
CA ALA A 338 14.75 -5.09 -17.10
C ALA A 338 16.03 -4.22 -17.21
N LEU A 339 16.21 -3.26 -16.29
CA LEU A 339 17.42 -2.44 -16.26
C LEU A 339 18.66 -3.25 -15.85
N LEU A 340 18.54 -4.23 -14.94
CA LEU A 340 19.66 -5.11 -14.57
C LEU A 340 20.10 -6.01 -15.75
N GLU A 341 19.17 -6.47 -16.58
CA GLU A 341 19.51 -7.17 -17.84
C GLU A 341 20.37 -6.28 -18.75
N SER A 342 19.94 -5.02 -18.97
CA SER A 342 20.77 -4.06 -19.72
C SER A 342 22.10 -3.74 -19.05
N GLY A 343 22.14 -3.74 -17.70
CA GLY A 343 23.38 -3.62 -16.94
C GLY A 343 24.33 -4.81 -17.21
N GLY A 344 23.80 -6.02 -17.33
CA GLY A 344 24.56 -7.20 -17.74
C GLY A 344 25.20 -7.05 -19.13
N ASP A 345 24.42 -6.57 -20.10
CA ASP A 345 24.94 -6.29 -21.47
C ASP A 345 26.09 -5.28 -21.44
N LEU A 346 26.01 -4.25 -20.56
CA LEU A 346 27.06 -3.25 -20.39
C LEU A 346 28.32 -3.82 -19.69
N VAL A 347 28.16 -4.79 -18.80
CA VAL A 347 29.28 -5.53 -18.20
C VAL A 347 29.98 -6.38 -19.26
N GLU A 348 29.21 -7.11 -20.09
CA GLU A 348 29.78 -7.90 -21.19
C GLU A 348 30.52 -7.01 -22.21
N ALA A 349 30.01 -5.79 -22.46
CA ALA A 349 30.70 -4.79 -23.27
C ALA A 349 31.86 -4.08 -22.57
N SER A 350 32.21 -4.45 -21.34
CA SER A 350 33.27 -3.83 -20.50
C SER A 350 33.09 -2.33 -20.25
N VAL A 351 31.82 -1.88 -20.20
CA VAL A 351 31.44 -0.47 -19.88
C VAL A 351 31.22 -0.30 -18.39
N LEU A 352 30.71 -1.33 -17.71
CA LEU A 352 30.48 -1.36 -16.27
C LEU A 352 31.22 -2.55 -15.65
N ASP A 353 31.61 -2.43 -14.38
CA ASP A 353 32.17 -3.54 -13.61
C ASP A 353 31.09 -4.51 -13.11
N ARG A 354 29.92 -3.98 -12.73
CA ARG A 354 28.78 -4.73 -12.23
C ARG A 354 27.48 -4.22 -12.82
N ALA A 355 26.48 -5.09 -13.02
CA ALA A 355 25.20 -4.72 -13.60
C ALA A 355 24.43 -3.67 -12.76
N ASP A 356 24.57 -3.71 -11.42
CA ASP A 356 23.92 -2.75 -10.53
C ASP A 356 24.61 -1.38 -10.48
N ASP A 357 25.82 -1.23 -11.05
CA ASP A 357 26.46 0.08 -11.23
C ASP A 357 25.66 1.00 -12.18
N LEU A 358 24.79 0.42 -12.99
CA LEU A 358 23.83 1.18 -13.82
C LEU A 358 23.00 2.17 -13.00
N PHE A 359 22.64 1.86 -11.75
CA PHE A 359 21.82 2.72 -10.90
C PHE A 359 22.55 3.94 -10.34
N PHE A 360 23.87 4.04 -10.52
CA PHE A 360 24.66 5.22 -10.19
C PHE A 360 24.87 6.16 -11.37
N LEU A 361 24.41 5.79 -12.56
CA LEU A 361 24.48 6.65 -13.74
C LEU A 361 23.39 7.73 -13.68
N THR A 362 23.69 8.90 -14.25
CA THR A 362 22.72 9.98 -14.42
C THR A 362 22.07 9.90 -15.80
N LEU A 363 20.76 10.12 -15.85
CA LEU A 363 20.05 10.33 -17.11
C LEU A 363 20.38 11.75 -17.61
N GLN A 364 21.11 11.86 -18.72
CA GLN A 364 21.42 13.13 -19.41
C GLN A 364 20.70 13.19 -20.74
#